data_cbeddfd6c2a9856d327c91de4d64070a
#
_entry.id   cbeddfd6c2a9856d327c91de4d64070a
#
_cell.length_a   1.000
_cell.length_b   1.000
_cell.length_c   1.000
_cell.angle_alpha   90.00
_cell.angle_beta   90.00
_cell.angle_gamma   90.00
#
_symmetry.space_group_name_H-M   'P 1'
#
loop_
_entity.id
_entity.type
_entity.pdbx_description
1 polymer ?
#
loop_
_entity_poly.entity_id
_entity_poly.type
_entity_poly.pdbx_seq_one_letter_code
_entity_poly.pdbx_strand_id
1 'polypeptide(L)'
;MSNQYSDQFYKNQQHGSRQSADQIAPLALELVKPKSVVDVGCGVGTWLAAFARHGITDVYGIDGDYVERNRLQISENRFSGHDLTKPIRLDRRFDLVLCLEVAEHLAEEHAGTLIDSLVNLGPVILFSAAIPYQGGTHHVNEQWPEYWARHFAAKGYVPVDCIRTKVWQNDSVEWWYAQNILLYVERTFLQANDALRREATFNPPLSLVHPKRYLEAIFMLRLAREAVEIVPQDESFILVNDDLFDVGNITGRRGLPFLEHDGVYWGKPAGDDVAIQELERMRRSGSAFMIFSWPSFWWLEYYSGLHRYLRSKFRCVRENDCLIAFDLRAEKQAVR
;
A
#
# COMPACT_ATOMS: atom_id res chain seq x y z
N MET A 1 -16.02 -15.42 5.72
CA MET A 1 -15.16 -14.61 4.85
C MET A 1 -13.76 -15.18 5.00
N SER A 2 -13.26 -15.86 3.96
CA SER A 2 -11.98 -16.59 4.00
C SER A 2 -10.82 -15.60 3.91
N ASN A 3 -9.72 -15.90 4.61
CA ASN A 3 -8.44 -15.20 4.63
C ASN A 3 -8.01 -14.78 3.20
N GLN A 4 -8.22 -13.51 2.84
CA GLN A 4 -7.93 -12.96 1.52
C GLN A 4 -6.46 -12.52 1.34
N TYR A 5 -5.65 -12.65 2.39
CA TYR A 5 -4.24 -12.24 2.36
C TYR A 5 -3.35 -13.42 2.74
N SER A 6 -2.32 -13.70 1.91
CA SER A 6 -1.31 -14.71 2.26
C SER A 6 -0.46 -14.24 3.45
N ASP A 7 0.03 -15.17 4.27
CA ASP A 7 0.97 -14.87 5.37
C ASP A 7 2.19 -14.07 4.90
N GLN A 8 2.59 -14.23 3.63
CA GLN A 8 3.72 -13.50 3.04
C GLN A 8 3.37 -12.04 2.74
N PHE A 9 2.14 -11.75 2.30
CA PHE A 9 1.65 -10.39 2.11
C PHE A 9 1.69 -9.61 3.42
N TYR A 10 1.14 -10.20 4.49
CA TYR A 10 1.20 -9.59 5.83
C TYR A 10 2.64 -9.37 6.32
N LYS A 11 3.55 -10.31 6.07
CA LYS A 11 4.96 -10.18 6.45
C LYS A 11 5.65 -9.03 5.71
N ASN A 12 5.44 -8.90 4.41
CA ASN A 12 6.06 -7.84 3.61
C ASN A 12 5.50 -6.46 3.97
N GLN A 13 4.18 -6.33 4.11
CA GLN A 13 3.53 -5.10 4.55
C GLN A 13 3.96 -4.69 5.97
N GLN A 14 4.03 -5.64 6.89
CA GLN A 14 4.53 -5.38 8.24
C GLN A 14 5.99 -4.93 8.24
N HIS A 15 6.84 -5.47 7.35
CA HIS A 15 8.24 -5.08 7.27
C HIS A 15 8.39 -3.63 6.81
N GLY A 16 7.75 -3.22 5.72
CA GLY A 16 7.78 -1.85 5.21
C GLY A 16 7.17 -0.84 6.19
N SER A 17 6.01 -1.16 6.79
CA SER A 17 5.39 -0.33 7.82
C SER A 17 6.29 -0.16 9.05
N ARG A 18 6.98 -1.23 9.47
CA ARG A 18 7.91 -1.18 10.61
C ARG A 18 9.10 -0.27 10.33
N GLN A 19 9.75 -0.42 9.16
CA GLN A 19 10.87 0.44 8.77
C GLN A 19 10.44 1.91 8.70
N SER A 20 9.27 2.18 8.10
CA SER A 20 8.72 3.53 8.03
C SER A 20 8.44 4.11 9.42
N ALA A 21 7.83 3.30 10.31
CA ALA A 21 7.53 3.72 11.68
C ALA A 21 8.80 4.04 12.48
N ASP A 22 9.87 3.24 12.31
CA ASP A 22 11.16 3.46 12.98
C ASP A 22 11.84 4.78 12.52
N GLN A 23 11.55 5.26 11.32
CA GLN A 23 12.05 6.54 10.80
C GLN A 23 11.15 7.73 11.18
N ILE A 24 9.84 7.55 11.17
CA ILE A 24 8.87 8.65 11.33
C ILE A 24 8.54 8.91 12.81
N ALA A 25 8.44 7.87 13.65
CA ALA A 25 8.11 8.04 15.06
C ALA A 25 9.07 9.00 15.80
N PRO A 26 10.41 8.96 15.62
CA PRO A 26 11.31 9.92 16.23
C PRO A 26 11.02 11.38 15.85
N LEU A 27 10.66 11.64 14.59
CA LEU A 27 10.31 12.98 14.11
C LEU A 27 9.03 13.50 14.78
N ALA A 28 8.01 12.65 14.88
CA ALA A 28 6.78 12.99 15.58
C ALA A 28 7.01 13.23 17.08
N LEU A 29 7.88 12.43 17.73
CA LEU A 29 8.25 12.58 19.13
C LEU A 29 8.99 13.88 19.40
N GLU A 30 9.89 14.28 18.52
CA GLU A 30 10.61 15.56 18.63
C GLU A 30 9.67 16.77 18.56
N LEU A 31 8.71 16.73 17.63
CA LEU A 31 7.78 17.83 17.35
C LEU A 31 6.66 17.95 18.38
N VAL A 32 6.07 16.81 18.78
CA VAL A 32 4.86 16.79 19.61
C VAL A 32 5.17 16.53 21.08
N LYS A 33 6.22 15.75 21.38
CA LYS A 33 6.61 15.28 22.73
C LYS A 33 5.43 14.60 23.48
N PRO A 34 4.73 13.65 22.84
CA PRO A 34 3.56 13.04 23.44
C PRO A 34 3.95 12.13 24.60
N LYS A 35 3.06 12.01 25.59
CA LYS A 35 3.15 11.03 26.68
C LYS A 35 2.22 9.83 26.44
N SER A 36 1.22 10.04 25.58
CA SER A 36 0.22 9.04 25.22
C SER A 36 -0.06 9.06 23.71
N VAL A 37 -0.20 7.87 23.11
CA VAL A 37 -0.44 7.69 21.68
C VAL A 37 -1.58 6.70 21.45
N VAL A 38 -2.55 7.07 20.61
CA VAL A 38 -3.58 6.15 20.10
C VAL A 38 -3.42 5.99 18.60
N ASP A 39 -3.65 4.77 18.11
CA ASP A 39 -3.59 4.47 16.67
C ASP A 39 -4.94 3.89 16.23
N VAL A 40 -5.60 4.57 15.32
CA VAL A 40 -6.91 4.21 14.74
C VAL A 40 -6.67 3.55 13.39
N GLY A 41 -7.05 2.28 13.27
CA GLY A 41 -6.65 1.42 12.17
C GLY A 41 -5.26 0.82 12.39
N CYS A 42 -4.95 0.46 13.64
CA CYS A 42 -3.61 0.09 14.07
C CYS A 42 -3.11 -1.25 13.52
N GLY A 43 -3.97 -2.07 12.91
CA GLY A 43 -3.64 -3.45 12.56
C GLY A 43 -3.13 -4.21 13.78
N VAL A 44 -1.97 -4.84 13.64
CA VAL A 44 -1.31 -5.56 14.75
C VAL A 44 -0.51 -4.63 15.69
N GLY A 45 -0.61 -3.31 15.54
CA GLY A 45 0.05 -2.34 16.44
C GLY A 45 1.51 -2.04 16.08
N THR A 46 1.91 -2.18 14.83
CA THR A 46 3.31 -1.98 14.38
C THR A 46 3.82 -0.58 14.67
N TRP A 47 3.02 0.46 14.41
CA TRP A 47 3.35 1.85 14.69
C TRP A 47 3.44 2.11 16.19
N LEU A 48 2.47 1.63 16.96
CA LEU A 48 2.48 1.76 18.43
C LEU A 48 3.71 1.10 19.05
N ALA A 49 4.11 -0.07 18.54
CA ALA A 49 5.34 -0.73 18.99
C ALA A 49 6.59 0.10 18.69
N ALA A 50 6.62 0.88 17.59
CA ALA A 50 7.71 1.82 17.32
C ALA A 50 7.74 2.95 18.37
N PHE A 51 6.61 3.58 18.67
CA PHE A 51 6.54 4.60 19.72
C PHE A 51 6.92 4.02 21.09
N ALA A 52 6.52 2.78 21.41
CA ALA A 52 6.89 2.12 22.66
C ALA A 52 8.41 1.90 22.77
N ARG A 53 9.10 1.51 21.69
CA ARG A 53 10.57 1.39 21.65
C ARG A 53 11.28 2.72 21.96
N HIS A 54 10.64 3.84 21.65
CA HIS A 54 11.12 5.18 21.95
C HIS A 54 10.65 5.72 23.30
N GLY A 55 10.12 4.86 24.18
CA GLY A 55 9.82 5.18 25.58
C GLY A 55 8.38 5.61 25.87
N ILE A 56 7.48 5.59 24.88
CA ILE A 56 6.05 5.85 25.12
C ILE A 56 5.41 4.60 25.72
N THR A 57 5.08 4.63 27.00
CA THR A 57 4.47 3.49 27.70
C THR A 57 2.94 3.48 27.61
N ASP A 58 2.34 4.64 27.36
CA ASP A 58 0.88 4.77 27.21
C ASP A 58 0.49 4.79 25.74
N VAL A 59 0.36 3.59 25.17
CA VAL A 59 -0.07 3.35 23.80
C VAL A 59 -1.41 2.62 23.79
N TYR A 60 -2.27 2.90 22.80
CA TYR A 60 -3.57 2.25 22.65
C TYR A 60 -3.91 2.06 21.17
N GLY A 61 -4.35 0.86 20.79
CA GLY A 61 -4.72 0.51 19.43
C GLY A 61 -6.21 0.30 19.27
N ILE A 62 -6.77 0.78 18.15
CA ILE A 62 -8.17 0.58 17.77
C ILE A 62 -8.20 0.07 16.34
N ASP A 63 -8.85 -1.08 16.09
CA ASP A 63 -9.05 -1.63 14.76
C ASP A 63 -10.24 -2.61 14.78
N GLY A 64 -10.60 -3.17 13.63
CA GLY A 64 -11.67 -4.16 13.54
C GLY A 64 -11.43 -5.43 14.35
N ASP A 65 -12.50 -6.12 14.71
CA ASP A 65 -12.41 -7.41 15.45
C ASP A 65 -11.78 -8.55 14.63
N TYR A 66 -11.53 -8.32 13.33
CA TYR A 66 -10.81 -9.25 12.48
C TYR A 66 -9.31 -9.35 12.79
N VAL A 67 -8.75 -8.40 13.55
CA VAL A 67 -7.34 -8.41 13.94
C VAL A 67 -7.07 -9.57 14.90
N GLU A 68 -6.16 -10.47 14.51
CA GLU A 68 -5.77 -11.63 15.32
C GLU A 68 -4.98 -11.17 16.54
N ARG A 69 -5.57 -11.38 17.75
CA ARG A 69 -4.99 -10.93 19.04
C ARG A 69 -3.62 -11.52 19.32
N ASN A 70 -3.35 -12.75 18.87
CA ASN A 70 -2.07 -13.44 19.05
C ASN A 70 -0.93 -12.85 18.17
N ARG A 71 -1.24 -11.98 17.20
CA ARG A 71 -0.26 -11.27 16.36
C ARG A 71 0.04 -9.85 16.84
N LEU A 72 -0.65 -9.37 17.88
CA LEU A 72 -0.46 -8.01 18.38
C LEU A 72 0.98 -7.77 18.85
N GLN A 73 1.55 -6.63 18.44
CA GLN A 73 2.86 -6.15 18.88
C GLN A 73 2.78 -5.22 20.11
N ILE A 74 1.57 -5.01 20.61
CA ILE A 74 1.25 -4.33 21.86
C ILE A 74 0.50 -5.30 22.79
N SER A 75 0.42 -4.99 24.07
CA SER A 75 -0.35 -5.81 25.02
C SER A 75 -1.83 -5.83 24.66
N GLU A 76 -2.48 -6.99 24.74
CA GLU A 76 -3.88 -7.17 24.34
C GLU A 76 -4.84 -6.21 25.07
N ASN A 77 -4.58 -5.91 26.35
CA ASN A 77 -5.35 -4.93 27.13
C ASN A 77 -5.18 -3.48 26.65
N ARG A 78 -4.30 -3.22 25.69
CA ARG A 78 -4.08 -1.94 25.01
C ARG A 78 -4.68 -1.92 23.61
N PHE A 79 -5.55 -2.88 23.30
CA PHE A 79 -6.23 -2.97 22.02
C PHE A 79 -7.74 -3.06 22.21
N SER A 80 -8.50 -2.35 21.36
CA SER A 80 -9.97 -2.46 21.30
C SER A 80 -10.41 -2.76 19.87
N GLY A 81 -11.26 -3.81 19.73
CA GLY A 81 -11.99 -4.07 18.49
C GLY A 81 -13.10 -3.03 18.31
N HIS A 82 -13.16 -2.39 17.13
CA HIS A 82 -14.15 -1.38 16.81
C HIS A 82 -14.39 -1.29 15.31
N ASP A 83 -15.65 -1.14 14.91
CA ASP A 83 -16.02 -0.84 13.53
C ASP A 83 -15.72 0.65 13.22
N LEU A 84 -14.68 0.92 12.45
CA LEU A 84 -14.21 2.28 12.15
C LEU A 84 -15.21 3.11 11.34
N THR A 85 -16.27 2.51 10.81
CA THR A 85 -17.41 3.24 10.20
C THR A 85 -18.32 3.89 11.24
N LYS A 86 -18.13 3.53 12.53
CA LYS A 86 -18.91 4.03 13.67
C LYS A 86 -18.12 5.04 14.50
N PRO A 87 -18.79 5.95 15.21
CA PRO A 87 -18.11 6.91 16.09
C PRO A 87 -17.29 6.21 17.18
N ILE A 88 -16.01 6.54 17.29
CA ILE A 88 -15.14 6.09 18.37
C ILE A 88 -15.30 7.03 19.56
N ARG A 89 -15.60 6.47 20.73
CA ARG A 89 -15.74 7.23 21.99
C ARG A 89 -14.94 6.55 23.08
N LEU A 90 -13.94 7.26 23.60
CA LEU A 90 -13.16 6.86 24.76
C LEU A 90 -13.32 7.93 25.84
N ASP A 91 -13.26 7.52 27.10
CA ASP A 91 -13.37 8.43 28.27
C ASP A 91 -12.06 9.20 28.53
N ARG A 92 -11.19 9.31 27.51
CA ARG A 92 -9.90 10.01 27.57
C ARG A 92 -9.48 10.54 26.22
N ARG A 93 -8.57 11.52 26.25
CA ARG A 93 -7.83 12.00 25.08
C ARG A 93 -6.37 11.57 25.17
N PHE A 94 -5.69 11.59 24.03
CA PHE A 94 -4.28 11.28 23.88
C PHE A 94 -3.54 12.51 23.36
N ASP A 95 -2.21 12.56 23.59
CA ASP A 95 -1.39 13.67 23.10
C ASP A 95 -1.14 13.58 21.59
N LEU A 96 -1.12 12.36 21.04
CA LEU A 96 -0.96 12.10 19.61
C LEU A 96 -1.93 10.98 19.17
N VAL A 97 -2.62 11.22 18.08
CA VAL A 97 -3.48 10.27 17.39
C VAL A 97 -2.82 9.88 16.08
N LEU A 98 -2.74 8.61 15.77
CA LEU A 98 -2.32 8.09 14.46
C LEU A 98 -3.57 7.61 13.71
N CYS A 99 -3.58 7.80 12.39
CA CYS A 99 -4.51 7.18 11.45
C CYS A 99 -3.81 7.16 10.10
N LEU A 100 -3.16 6.03 9.79
CA LEU A 100 -2.18 5.94 8.71
C LEU A 100 -2.58 4.87 7.70
N GLU A 101 -2.89 5.28 6.45
CA GLU A 101 -3.36 4.42 5.35
C GLU A 101 -4.61 3.61 5.79
N VAL A 102 -5.64 4.31 6.24
CA VAL A 102 -6.89 3.74 6.76
C VAL A 102 -8.11 4.35 6.08
N ALA A 103 -8.12 5.67 5.90
CA ALA A 103 -9.31 6.41 5.47
C ALA A 103 -9.76 6.05 4.05
N GLU A 104 -8.86 5.62 3.20
CA GLU A 104 -9.11 5.13 1.83
C GLU A 104 -9.86 3.79 1.79
N HIS A 105 -9.85 3.02 2.88
CA HIS A 105 -10.60 1.77 3.00
C HIS A 105 -12.04 1.96 3.48
N LEU A 106 -12.40 3.17 3.91
CA LEU A 106 -13.75 3.51 4.35
C LEU A 106 -14.48 4.28 3.25
N ALA A 107 -15.73 3.91 2.96
CA ALA A 107 -16.53 4.63 1.98
C ALA A 107 -16.64 6.13 2.33
N GLU A 108 -16.72 7.00 1.32
CA GLU A 108 -16.70 8.45 1.47
C GLU A 108 -17.72 8.98 2.50
N GLU A 109 -18.88 8.34 2.59
CA GLU A 109 -19.93 8.69 3.56
C GLU A 109 -19.50 8.58 5.03
N HIS A 110 -18.45 7.80 5.32
CA HIS A 110 -17.89 7.62 6.67
C HIS A 110 -16.74 8.59 6.98
N ALA A 111 -16.26 9.36 6.01
CA ALA A 111 -15.13 10.29 6.20
C ALA A 111 -15.38 11.27 7.35
N GLY A 112 -16.57 11.88 7.41
CA GLY A 112 -16.94 12.80 8.49
C GLY A 112 -16.92 12.13 9.86
N THR A 113 -17.45 10.91 9.99
CA THR A 113 -17.48 10.12 11.23
C THR A 113 -16.07 9.77 11.70
N LEU A 114 -15.18 9.36 10.78
CA LEU A 114 -13.79 9.09 11.10
C LEU A 114 -13.10 10.34 11.63
N ILE A 115 -13.17 11.47 10.91
CA ILE A 115 -12.54 12.72 11.33
C ILE A 115 -13.07 13.19 12.68
N ASP A 116 -14.40 13.11 12.92
CA ASP A 116 -14.99 13.44 14.21
C ASP A 116 -14.44 12.56 15.35
N SER A 117 -14.22 11.29 15.07
CA SER A 117 -13.60 10.36 16.03
C SER A 117 -12.15 10.78 16.32
N LEU A 118 -11.35 11.05 15.29
CA LEU A 118 -9.94 11.42 15.44
C LEU A 118 -9.76 12.72 16.24
N VAL A 119 -10.53 13.78 15.94
CA VAL A 119 -10.41 15.07 16.63
C VAL A 119 -10.87 14.99 18.09
N ASN A 120 -11.80 14.09 18.42
CA ASN A 120 -12.20 13.85 19.79
C ASN A 120 -11.13 13.11 20.60
N LEU A 121 -10.27 12.33 19.96
CA LEU A 121 -9.23 11.55 20.60
C LEU A 121 -7.98 12.36 20.95
N GLY A 122 -7.67 13.46 20.26
CA GLY A 122 -6.47 14.22 20.62
C GLY A 122 -6.26 15.51 19.81
N PRO A 123 -5.38 16.42 20.27
CA PRO A 123 -5.13 17.72 19.64
C PRO A 123 -4.18 17.67 18.44
N VAL A 124 -3.43 16.57 18.29
CA VAL A 124 -2.46 16.37 17.20
C VAL A 124 -2.74 15.02 16.56
N ILE A 125 -2.92 15.02 15.26
CA ILE A 125 -3.25 13.82 14.48
C ILE A 125 -2.20 13.65 13.39
N LEU A 126 -1.47 12.53 13.42
CA LEU A 126 -0.61 12.09 12.33
C LEU A 126 -1.47 11.24 11.41
N PHE A 127 -1.70 11.75 10.19
CA PHE A 127 -2.65 11.20 9.25
C PHE A 127 -2.00 10.96 7.90
N SER A 128 -2.35 9.84 7.27
CA SER A 128 -2.09 9.59 5.85
C SER A 128 -3.24 8.83 5.23
N ALA A 129 -3.49 9.07 3.96
CA ALA A 129 -4.45 8.32 3.16
C ALA A 129 -4.04 8.37 1.69
N ALA A 130 -4.36 7.30 0.96
CA ALA A 130 -4.03 7.17 -0.45
C ALA A 130 -4.65 8.28 -1.31
N ILE A 131 -3.83 8.84 -2.21
CA ILE A 131 -4.29 9.80 -3.22
C ILE A 131 -4.97 9.09 -4.40
N PRO A 132 -5.78 9.79 -5.22
CA PRO A 132 -6.45 9.20 -6.37
C PRO A 132 -5.48 8.47 -7.30
N TYR A 133 -5.87 7.25 -7.68
CA TYR A 133 -5.08 6.32 -8.51
C TYR A 133 -3.78 5.82 -7.87
N GLN A 134 -3.63 5.94 -6.56
CA GLN A 134 -2.50 5.34 -5.87
C GLN A 134 -2.53 3.82 -5.97
N GLY A 135 -3.72 3.26 -5.97
CA GLY A 135 -3.92 1.82 -5.97
C GLY A 135 -3.63 1.22 -4.59
N GLY A 136 -4.10 0.02 -4.41
CA GLY A 136 -4.00 -0.73 -3.17
C GLY A 136 -5.20 -1.68 -3.04
N THR A 137 -5.10 -2.62 -2.12
CA THR A 137 -6.14 -3.61 -1.92
C THR A 137 -7.32 -3.00 -1.17
N HIS A 138 -8.53 -3.08 -1.76
CA HIS A 138 -9.77 -2.55 -1.18
C HIS A 138 -9.80 -1.04 -0.93
N HIS A 139 -9.07 -0.25 -1.72
CA HIS A 139 -9.25 1.20 -1.72
C HIS A 139 -10.59 1.55 -2.37
N VAL A 140 -11.45 2.22 -1.62
CA VAL A 140 -12.80 2.65 -2.05
C VAL A 140 -12.98 4.17 -2.00
N ASN A 141 -12.03 4.90 -1.39
CA ASN A 141 -12.10 6.33 -1.16
C ASN A 141 -10.73 7.01 -1.22
N GLU A 142 -10.06 6.91 -2.36
CA GLU A 142 -8.81 7.62 -2.59
C GLU A 142 -9.09 9.11 -2.83
N GLN A 143 -8.53 9.99 -2.00
CA GLN A 143 -8.81 11.41 -2.01
C GLN A 143 -7.53 12.25 -1.94
N TRP A 144 -7.54 13.42 -2.62
CA TRP A 144 -6.46 14.39 -2.47
C TRP A 144 -6.36 14.92 -1.03
N PRO A 145 -5.15 15.22 -0.52
CA PRO A 145 -4.97 15.75 0.85
C PRO A 145 -5.84 16.96 1.19
N GLU A 146 -6.19 17.80 0.22
CA GLU A 146 -7.08 18.94 0.41
C GLU A 146 -8.52 18.54 0.80
N TYR A 147 -8.98 17.35 0.38
CA TYR A 147 -10.26 16.80 0.81
C TYR A 147 -10.26 16.60 2.33
N TRP A 148 -9.28 15.89 2.84
CA TRP A 148 -9.11 15.65 4.28
C TRP A 148 -8.87 16.95 5.04
N ALA A 149 -8.04 17.84 4.49
CA ALA A 149 -7.78 19.14 5.10
C ALA A 149 -9.05 20.00 5.30
N ARG A 150 -10.01 19.92 4.37
CA ARG A 150 -11.32 20.60 4.55
C ARG A 150 -12.11 20.01 5.71
N HIS A 151 -12.16 18.68 5.85
CA HIS A 151 -12.82 18.03 6.98
C HIS A 151 -12.20 18.42 8.32
N PHE A 152 -10.88 18.38 8.41
CA PHE A 152 -10.13 18.79 9.60
C PHE A 152 -10.30 20.29 9.91
N ALA A 153 -10.27 21.15 8.88
CA ALA A 153 -10.44 22.60 9.04
C ALA A 153 -11.82 22.96 9.62
N ALA A 154 -12.88 22.25 9.22
CA ALA A 154 -14.21 22.40 9.79
C ALA A 154 -14.28 22.08 11.29
N LYS A 155 -13.30 21.35 11.82
CA LYS A 155 -13.17 21.01 13.25
C LYS A 155 -12.10 21.85 13.97
N GLY A 156 -11.58 22.90 13.33
CA GLY A 156 -10.58 23.79 13.93
C GLY A 156 -9.13 23.29 13.88
N TYR A 157 -8.84 22.27 13.07
CA TYR A 157 -7.50 21.77 12.85
C TYR A 157 -6.88 22.37 11.59
N VAL A 158 -5.56 22.43 11.54
CA VAL A 158 -4.79 22.88 10.37
C VAL A 158 -3.74 21.85 9.99
N PRO A 159 -3.49 21.65 8.69
CA PRO A 159 -2.38 20.79 8.24
C PRO A 159 -1.03 21.46 8.52
N VAL A 160 -0.06 20.67 8.97
CA VAL A 160 1.34 21.07 9.14
C VAL A 160 2.21 20.04 8.44
N ASP A 161 2.83 20.43 7.32
CA ASP A 161 3.68 19.56 6.52
C ASP A 161 5.13 19.65 6.98
N CYS A 162 5.44 18.97 8.06
CA CYS A 162 6.75 19.02 8.70
C CYS A 162 7.50 17.68 8.68
N ILE A 163 6.86 16.60 8.23
CA ILE A 163 7.44 15.25 8.18
C ILE A 163 7.82 14.87 6.75
N ARG A 164 6.93 15.09 5.76
CA ARG A 164 7.16 14.68 4.37
C ARG A 164 8.52 15.11 3.84
N THR A 165 8.90 16.38 4.03
CA THR A 165 10.17 16.94 3.55
C THR A 165 11.40 16.25 4.17
N LYS A 166 11.28 15.71 5.38
CA LYS A 166 12.36 15.02 6.09
C LYS A 166 12.55 13.57 5.65
N VAL A 167 11.48 12.96 5.11
CA VAL A 167 11.47 11.53 4.72
C VAL A 167 11.33 11.29 3.22
N TRP A 168 11.15 12.35 2.42
CA TRP A 168 10.85 12.28 0.98
C TRP A 168 11.83 11.44 0.16
N GLN A 169 13.11 11.49 0.51
CA GLN A 169 14.19 10.74 -0.16
C GLN A 169 14.75 9.60 0.68
N ASN A 170 14.07 9.22 1.77
CA ASN A 170 14.52 8.15 2.65
C ASN A 170 13.99 6.80 2.16
N ASP A 171 14.86 5.99 1.56
CA ASP A 171 14.50 4.66 1.03
C ASP A 171 14.09 3.64 2.13
N SER A 172 14.31 3.96 3.43
CA SER A 172 13.79 3.18 4.54
C SER A 172 12.34 3.54 4.91
N VAL A 173 11.74 4.52 4.23
CA VAL A 173 10.34 4.89 4.37
C VAL A 173 9.62 4.51 3.08
N GLU A 174 8.54 3.77 3.21
CA GLU A 174 7.70 3.46 2.06
C GLU A 174 7.17 4.74 1.43
N TRP A 175 7.27 4.83 0.10
CA TRP A 175 7.00 6.06 -0.65
C TRP A 175 5.59 6.62 -0.40
N TRP A 176 4.61 5.78 -0.12
CA TRP A 176 3.24 6.23 0.19
C TRP A 176 3.15 6.97 1.52
N TYR A 177 3.87 6.55 2.57
CA TYR A 177 3.96 7.35 3.79
C TYR A 177 4.69 8.67 3.53
N ALA A 178 5.83 8.63 2.81
CA ALA A 178 6.58 9.83 2.47
C ALA A 178 5.73 10.83 1.66
N GLN A 179 4.79 10.35 0.84
CA GLN A 179 3.88 11.15 0.03
C GLN A 179 2.70 11.71 0.81
N ASN A 180 2.05 10.87 1.64
CA ASN A 180 0.70 11.13 2.16
C ASN A 180 0.70 11.72 3.56
N ILE A 181 1.79 11.56 4.33
CA ILE A 181 1.79 11.84 5.76
C ILE A 181 1.78 13.32 6.08
N LEU A 182 0.80 13.75 6.88
CA LEU A 182 0.64 15.13 7.37
C LEU A 182 0.30 15.13 8.86
N LEU A 183 0.71 16.16 9.58
CA LEU A 183 0.13 16.45 10.88
C LEU A 183 -1.08 17.37 10.71
N TYR A 184 -2.19 17.01 11.37
CA TYR A 184 -3.32 17.91 11.59
C TYR A 184 -3.34 18.33 13.05
N VAL A 185 -3.24 19.63 13.29
CA VAL A 185 -3.03 20.20 14.64
C VAL A 185 -4.17 21.12 15.00
N GLU A 186 -4.74 20.94 16.19
CA GLU A 186 -5.73 21.85 16.75
C GLU A 186 -5.14 23.25 16.88
N ARG A 187 -5.85 24.29 16.40
CA ARG A 187 -5.34 25.68 16.34
C ARG A 187 -4.86 26.19 17.68
N THR A 188 -5.58 25.90 18.77
CA THR A 188 -5.21 26.30 20.12
C THR A 188 -3.92 25.62 20.59
N PHE A 189 -3.77 24.32 20.31
CA PHE A 189 -2.55 23.57 20.61
C PHE A 189 -1.37 24.09 19.79
N LEU A 190 -1.56 24.38 18.50
CA LEU A 190 -0.53 24.93 17.62
C LEU A 190 0.01 26.28 18.15
N GLN A 191 -0.89 27.15 18.61
CA GLN A 191 -0.49 28.45 19.18
C GLN A 191 0.38 28.31 20.44
N ALA A 192 0.15 27.25 21.23
CA ALA A 192 0.88 26.98 22.47
C ALA A 192 2.17 26.17 22.25
N ASN A 193 2.40 25.61 21.04
CA ASN A 193 3.56 24.79 20.74
C ASN A 193 4.51 25.48 19.76
N ASP A 194 5.62 26.02 20.28
CA ASP A 194 6.61 26.78 19.49
C ASP A 194 7.28 25.95 18.40
N ALA A 195 7.51 24.66 18.61
CA ALA A 195 8.14 23.79 17.63
C ALA A 195 7.24 23.59 16.41
N LEU A 196 5.99 23.19 16.63
CA LEU A 196 5.01 23.04 15.57
C LEU A 196 4.67 24.36 14.89
N ARG A 197 4.59 25.46 15.64
CA ARG A 197 4.32 26.79 15.09
C ARG A 197 5.39 27.24 14.10
N ARG A 198 6.66 26.95 14.36
CA ARG A 198 7.76 27.24 13.42
C ARG A 198 7.63 26.42 12.14
N GLU A 199 7.32 25.16 12.24
CA GLU A 199 7.10 24.28 11.08
C GLU A 199 5.87 24.72 10.26
N ALA A 200 4.80 25.19 10.91
CA ALA A 200 3.56 25.65 10.28
C ALA A 200 3.70 26.96 9.48
N THR A 201 4.82 27.68 9.56
CA THR A 201 5.10 28.85 8.73
C THR A 201 5.35 28.49 7.27
N PHE A 202 5.81 27.28 7.01
CA PHE A 202 5.94 26.74 5.66
C PHE A 202 4.60 26.10 5.24
N ASN A 203 4.00 26.61 4.19
CA ASN A 203 2.69 26.14 3.67
C ASN A 203 2.84 25.68 2.22
N PRO A 204 3.44 24.53 1.96
CA PRO A 204 3.59 23.98 0.61
C PRO A 204 2.22 23.50 0.07
N PRO A 205 2.09 23.25 -1.24
CA PRO A 205 0.96 22.52 -1.78
C PRO A 205 0.79 21.19 -1.05
N LEU A 206 -0.43 20.84 -0.65
CA LEU A 206 -0.68 19.55 0.02
C LEU A 206 -0.62 18.38 -0.96
N SER A 207 -1.17 18.57 -2.16
CA SER A 207 -1.18 17.55 -3.22
C SER A 207 0.18 17.43 -3.88
N LEU A 208 0.93 16.43 -3.47
CA LEU A 208 2.24 16.06 -4.04
C LEU A 208 2.16 14.61 -4.53
N VAL A 209 2.90 14.30 -5.60
CA VAL A 209 3.06 12.93 -6.10
C VAL A 209 4.54 12.55 -6.00
N HIS A 210 4.82 11.47 -5.29
CA HIS A 210 6.19 11.00 -5.13
C HIS A 210 6.75 10.50 -6.48
N PRO A 211 8.03 10.78 -6.83
CA PRO A 211 8.62 10.36 -8.09
C PRO A 211 8.51 8.85 -8.36
N LYS A 212 8.66 8.01 -7.34
CA LYS A 212 8.45 6.55 -7.48
C LYS A 212 7.04 6.24 -7.99
N ARG A 213 6.00 6.85 -7.40
CA ARG A 213 4.62 6.63 -7.86
C ARG A 213 4.38 7.12 -9.27
N TYR A 214 4.92 8.30 -9.62
CA TYR A 214 4.82 8.82 -10.98
C TYR A 214 5.44 7.85 -12.01
N LEU A 215 6.65 7.35 -11.73
CA LEU A 215 7.33 6.40 -12.61
C LEU A 215 6.55 5.08 -12.74
N GLU A 216 6.03 4.53 -11.64
CA GLU A 216 5.17 3.34 -11.65
C GLU A 216 3.96 3.54 -12.57
N ALA A 217 3.26 4.68 -12.45
CA ALA A 217 2.11 5.00 -13.31
C ALA A 217 2.49 5.05 -14.78
N ILE A 218 3.64 5.65 -15.14
CA ILE A 218 4.15 5.70 -16.52
C ILE A 218 4.46 4.28 -17.03
N PHE A 219 5.11 3.45 -16.20
CA PHE A 219 5.41 2.06 -16.58
C PHE A 219 4.14 1.22 -16.74
N MET A 220 3.12 1.40 -15.89
CA MET A 220 1.82 0.72 -16.02
C MET A 220 1.12 1.11 -17.33
N LEU A 221 1.07 2.40 -17.67
CA LEU A 221 0.48 2.86 -18.94
C LEU A 221 1.24 2.33 -20.16
N ARG A 222 2.57 2.28 -20.06
CA ARG A 222 3.42 1.73 -21.12
C ARG A 222 3.20 0.22 -21.27
N LEU A 223 3.16 -0.52 -20.18
CA LEU A 223 2.84 -1.96 -20.15
C LEU A 223 1.48 -2.23 -20.81
N ALA A 224 0.45 -1.48 -20.41
CA ALA A 224 -0.89 -1.62 -20.99
C ALA A 224 -0.90 -1.40 -22.50
N ARG A 225 -0.25 -0.33 -22.98
CA ARG A 225 -0.12 -0.05 -24.41
C ARG A 225 0.61 -1.16 -25.15
N GLU A 226 1.77 -1.59 -24.65
CA GLU A 226 2.57 -2.63 -25.29
C GLU A 226 1.87 -3.99 -25.26
N ALA A 227 1.11 -4.31 -24.18
CA ALA A 227 0.30 -5.51 -24.12
C ALA A 227 -0.80 -5.51 -25.19
N VAL A 228 -1.46 -4.37 -25.44
CA VAL A 228 -2.46 -4.21 -26.52
C VAL A 228 -1.84 -4.42 -27.92
N GLU A 229 -0.59 -3.97 -28.13
CA GLU A 229 0.14 -4.18 -29.39
C GLU A 229 0.50 -5.66 -29.63
N ILE A 230 0.78 -6.41 -28.54
CA ILE A 230 1.27 -7.79 -28.62
C ILE A 230 0.11 -8.79 -28.63
N VAL A 231 -0.91 -8.58 -27.78
CA VAL A 231 -2.00 -9.51 -27.56
C VAL A 231 -3.20 -9.13 -28.41
N PRO A 232 -3.64 -9.96 -29.39
CA PRO A 232 -4.87 -9.74 -30.14
C PRO A 232 -6.10 -9.61 -29.24
N GLN A 233 -7.19 -9.02 -29.75
CA GLN A 233 -8.37 -8.67 -28.96
C GLN A 233 -9.08 -9.88 -28.35
N ASP A 234 -9.09 -10.99 -29.04
CA ASP A 234 -9.83 -12.21 -28.71
C ASP A 234 -8.94 -13.21 -27.92
N GLU A 235 -7.69 -12.86 -27.68
CA GLU A 235 -6.70 -13.70 -27.00
C GLU A 235 -6.54 -13.32 -25.53
N SER A 236 -6.21 -14.31 -24.71
CA SER A 236 -5.87 -14.10 -23.32
C SER A 236 -4.37 -14.19 -23.09
N PHE A 237 -3.89 -13.58 -22.00
CA PHE A 237 -2.49 -13.63 -21.61
C PHE A 237 -2.31 -13.89 -20.12
N ILE A 238 -1.21 -14.51 -19.77
CA ILE A 238 -0.75 -14.71 -18.40
C ILE A 238 0.08 -13.50 -18.01
N LEU A 239 -0.24 -12.85 -16.89
CA LEU A 239 0.52 -11.72 -16.35
C LEU A 239 1.26 -12.14 -15.09
N VAL A 240 2.58 -11.99 -15.11
CA VAL A 240 3.44 -12.13 -13.93
C VAL A 240 3.78 -10.74 -13.40
N ASN A 241 3.12 -10.33 -12.32
CA ASN A 241 3.27 -9.01 -11.69
C ASN A 241 3.15 -9.04 -10.17
N ASP A 242 3.25 -10.23 -9.54
CA ASP A 242 3.05 -10.42 -8.10
C ASP A 242 1.73 -9.85 -7.55
N ASP A 243 0.69 -9.80 -8.39
CA ASP A 243 -0.65 -9.24 -8.09
C ASP A 243 -0.65 -7.74 -7.72
N LEU A 244 0.34 -6.99 -8.18
CA LEU A 244 0.48 -5.57 -7.85
C LEU A 244 -0.55 -4.67 -8.54
N PHE A 245 -1.07 -5.08 -9.72
CA PHE A 245 -2.05 -4.31 -10.48
C PHE A 245 -2.77 -5.16 -11.55
N ASP A 246 -4.00 -4.79 -11.86
CA ASP A 246 -4.80 -5.42 -12.91
C ASP A 246 -4.66 -4.65 -14.24
N VAL A 247 -3.92 -5.25 -15.17
CA VAL A 247 -3.76 -4.72 -16.54
C VAL A 247 -4.95 -5.08 -17.43
N GLY A 248 -5.70 -6.10 -17.10
CA GLY A 248 -6.88 -6.54 -17.88
C GLY A 248 -7.90 -5.41 -18.03
N ASN A 249 -8.22 -4.71 -16.95
CA ASN A 249 -9.14 -3.58 -16.93
C ASN A 249 -8.66 -2.39 -17.77
N ILE A 250 -7.34 -2.17 -17.88
CA ILE A 250 -6.77 -1.04 -18.64
C ILE A 250 -6.67 -1.37 -20.13
N THR A 251 -6.37 -2.64 -20.46
CA THR A 251 -6.13 -3.08 -21.85
C THR A 251 -7.39 -3.51 -22.58
N GLY A 252 -8.46 -3.82 -21.88
CA GLY A 252 -9.63 -4.50 -22.43
C GLY A 252 -9.31 -5.91 -22.96
N ARG A 253 -8.21 -6.52 -22.50
CA ARG A 253 -7.78 -7.89 -22.80
C ARG A 253 -7.95 -8.77 -21.58
N ARG A 254 -8.16 -10.07 -21.79
CA ARG A 254 -8.26 -11.02 -20.68
C ARG A 254 -6.88 -11.36 -20.14
N GLY A 255 -6.44 -10.62 -19.12
CA GLY A 255 -5.24 -10.94 -18.34
C GLY A 255 -5.59 -11.93 -17.21
N LEU A 256 -4.73 -12.94 -17.01
CA LEU A 256 -4.85 -13.91 -15.93
C LEU A 256 -3.58 -13.83 -15.05
N PRO A 257 -3.69 -13.78 -13.73
CA PRO A 257 -2.52 -13.74 -12.85
C PRO A 257 -1.73 -15.06 -12.89
N PHE A 258 -0.49 -15.03 -12.51
CA PHE A 258 0.35 -16.24 -12.41
C PHE A 258 0.99 -16.35 -11.00
N LEU A 259 0.72 -17.42 -10.22
CA LEU A 259 -0.17 -18.57 -10.44
C LEU A 259 -1.65 -18.17 -10.35
N GLU A 260 -2.48 -18.87 -11.10
CA GLU A 260 -3.93 -18.62 -11.15
C GLU A 260 -4.71 -19.85 -10.68
N HIS A 261 -5.73 -19.60 -9.82
CA HIS A 261 -6.74 -20.58 -9.45
C HIS A 261 -8.12 -19.89 -9.44
N ASP A 262 -9.06 -20.36 -10.25
CA ASP A 262 -10.39 -19.76 -10.42
C ASP A 262 -10.37 -18.26 -10.76
N GLY A 263 -9.39 -17.82 -11.55
CA GLY A 263 -9.22 -16.42 -11.96
C GLY A 263 -8.51 -15.54 -10.92
N VAL A 264 -8.10 -16.08 -9.78
CA VAL A 264 -7.48 -15.35 -8.67
C VAL A 264 -6.01 -15.72 -8.55
N TYR A 265 -5.17 -14.74 -8.14
CA TYR A 265 -3.76 -14.97 -7.82
C TYR A 265 -3.61 -15.90 -6.62
N TRP A 266 -2.86 -16.98 -6.82
CA TRP A 266 -2.68 -18.04 -5.80
C TRP A 266 -1.32 -18.02 -5.11
N GLY A 267 -0.47 -17.02 -5.41
CA GLY A 267 0.86 -16.89 -4.84
C GLY A 267 1.97 -17.39 -5.77
N LYS A 268 3.16 -17.51 -5.21
CA LYS A 268 4.37 -17.86 -5.95
C LYS A 268 4.55 -19.38 -6.04
N PRO A 269 5.04 -19.93 -7.17
CA PRO A 269 5.28 -21.36 -7.30
C PRO A 269 6.37 -21.83 -6.32
N ALA A 270 6.26 -23.07 -5.86
CA ALA A 270 7.25 -23.66 -4.96
C ALA A 270 8.62 -23.92 -5.63
N GLY A 271 8.67 -23.91 -6.96
CA GLY A 271 9.88 -24.10 -7.75
C GLY A 271 9.60 -24.14 -9.24
N ASP A 272 10.65 -24.33 -10.04
CA ASP A 272 10.61 -24.33 -11.51
C ASP A 272 9.61 -25.35 -12.08
N ASP A 273 9.59 -26.57 -11.54
CA ASP A 273 8.71 -27.65 -12.05
C ASP A 273 7.23 -27.28 -11.89
N VAL A 274 6.87 -26.71 -10.73
CA VAL A 274 5.50 -26.25 -10.45
C VAL A 274 5.13 -25.09 -11.39
N ALA A 275 6.04 -24.14 -11.57
CA ALA A 275 5.84 -23.02 -12.48
C ALA A 275 5.64 -23.48 -13.93
N ILE A 276 6.43 -24.44 -14.41
CA ILE A 276 6.32 -24.99 -15.77
C ILE A 276 5.02 -25.78 -15.94
N GLN A 277 4.64 -26.59 -14.95
CA GLN A 277 3.38 -27.34 -15.00
C GLN A 277 2.17 -26.40 -15.08
N GLU A 278 2.18 -25.34 -14.29
CA GLU A 278 1.10 -24.36 -14.26
C GLU A 278 1.04 -23.52 -15.55
N LEU A 279 2.18 -23.08 -16.06
CA LEU A 279 2.27 -22.46 -17.37
C LEU A 279 1.63 -23.35 -18.46
N GLU A 280 1.97 -24.64 -18.51
CA GLU A 280 1.42 -25.56 -19.51
C GLU A 280 -0.08 -25.83 -19.29
N ARG A 281 -0.56 -25.83 -18.04
CA ARG A 281 -2.00 -25.91 -17.72
C ARG A 281 -2.72 -24.69 -18.31
N MET A 282 -2.26 -23.48 -18.02
CA MET A 282 -2.88 -22.24 -18.48
C MET A 282 -2.80 -22.10 -20.00
N ARG A 283 -1.68 -22.51 -20.62
CA ARG A 283 -1.53 -22.54 -22.08
C ARG A 283 -2.55 -23.48 -22.74
N ARG A 284 -2.75 -24.69 -22.20
CA ARG A 284 -3.76 -25.65 -22.69
C ARG A 284 -5.19 -25.14 -22.49
N SER A 285 -5.42 -24.28 -21.48
CA SER A 285 -6.69 -23.62 -21.25
C SER A 285 -6.92 -22.40 -22.15
N GLY A 286 -5.98 -22.09 -23.08
CA GLY A 286 -6.13 -21.09 -24.12
C GLY A 286 -5.38 -19.78 -23.87
N SER A 287 -4.48 -19.70 -22.87
CA SER A 287 -3.62 -18.52 -22.72
C SER A 287 -2.60 -18.47 -23.85
N ALA A 288 -2.63 -17.39 -24.63
CA ALA A 288 -1.83 -17.23 -25.86
C ALA A 288 -0.47 -16.59 -25.64
N PHE A 289 -0.33 -15.81 -24.55
CA PHE A 289 0.90 -15.09 -24.25
C PHE A 289 1.22 -15.21 -22.76
N MET A 290 2.52 -15.05 -22.42
CA MET A 290 2.99 -14.84 -21.04
C MET A 290 3.81 -13.57 -21.00
N ILE A 291 3.41 -12.63 -20.13
CA ILE A 291 4.02 -11.31 -19.99
C ILE A 291 4.54 -11.17 -18.56
N PHE A 292 5.84 -10.91 -18.42
CA PHE A 292 6.46 -10.47 -17.17
C PHE A 292 6.52 -8.95 -17.17
N SER A 293 5.95 -8.30 -16.16
CA SER A 293 6.09 -6.86 -15.96
C SER A 293 7.37 -6.53 -15.18
N TRP A 294 7.85 -5.29 -15.27
CA TRP A 294 9.10 -4.84 -14.66
C TRP A 294 9.27 -5.17 -13.16
N PRO A 295 8.23 -5.15 -12.29
CA PRO A 295 8.42 -5.47 -10.88
C PRO A 295 8.74 -6.95 -10.65
N SER A 296 8.42 -7.80 -11.64
CA SER A 296 8.56 -9.27 -11.54
C SER A 296 9.68 -9.83 -12.42
N PHE A 297 10.61 -9.01 -12.91
CA PHE A 297 11.75 -9.51 -13.68
C PHE A 297 12.67 -10.42 -12.86
N TRP A 298 12.69 -10.26 -11.54
CA TRP A 298 13.41 -11.14 -10.62
C TRP A 298 12.95 -12.61 -10.72
N TRP A 299 11.72 -12.88 -11.18
CA TRP A 299 11.23 -14.23 -11.44
C TRP A 299 12.11 -14.98 -12.45
N LEU A 300 12.58 -14.29 -13.48
CA LEU A 300 13.39 -14.89 -14.55
C LEU A 300 14.80 -15.27 -14.08
N GLU A 301 15.28 -14.65 -13.01
CA GLU A 301 16.53 -15.01 -12.33
C GLU A 301 16.31 -16.14 -11.33
N TYR A 302 15.31 -15.99 -10.47
CA TYR A 302 14.99 -16.91 -9.39
C TYR A 302 14.47 -18.25 -9.93
N TYR A 303 13.49 -18.24 -10.84
CA TYR A 303 12.96 -19.40 -11.53
C TYR A 303 13.71 -19.61 -12.86
N SER A 304 15.01 -19.88 -12.76
CA SER A 304 15.88 -20.00 -13.93
C SER A 304 15.54 -21.19 -14.83
N GLY A 305 14.93 -22.24 -14.30
CA GLY A 305 14.39 -23.36 -15.05
C GLY A 305 13.20 -22.97 -15.90
N LEU A 306 12.24 -22.24 -15.34
CA LEU A 306 11.12 -21.65 -16.09
C LEU A 306 11.63 -20.72 -17.20
N HIS A 307 12.60 -19.85 -16.90
CA HIS A 307 13.17 -18.94 -17.89
C HIS A 307 13.81 -19.70 -19.06
N ARG A 308 14.66 -20.70 -18.77
CA ARG A 308 15.24 -21.56 -19.82
C ARG A 308 14.18 -22.29 -20.63
N TYR A 309 13.14 -22.82 -19.97
CA TYR A 309 12.02 -23.47 -20.64
C TYR A 309 11.30 -22.52 -21.62
N LEU A 310 10.94 -21.31 -21.17
CA LEU A 310 10.31 -20.30 -22.01
C LEU A 310 11.20 -19.91 -23.21
N ARG A 311 12.49 -19.66 -22.98
CA ARG A 311 13.45 -19.28 -24.02
C ARG A 311 13.69 -20.40 -25.04
N SER A 312 13.69 -21.66 -24.60
CA SER A 312 13.90 -22.79 -25.49
C SER A 312 12.67 -23.12 -26.33
N LYS A 313 11.49 -23.01 -25.75
CA LYS A 313 10.24 -23.51 -26.34
C LYS A 313 9.44 -22.46 -27.09
N PHE A 314 9.46 -21.22 -26.62
CA PHE A 314 8.60 -20.15 -27.14
C PHE A 314 9.39 -18.97 -27.71
N ARG A 315 8.72 -18.22 -28.61
CA ARG A 315 9.30 -17.00 -29.16
C ARG A 315 9.13 -15.85 -28.16
N CYS A 316 10.23 -15.20 -27.78
CA CYS A 316 10.17 -13.90 -27.13
C CYS A 316 9.78 -12.85 -28.17
N VAL A 317 8.63 -12.21 -28.02
CA VAL A 317 8.07 -11.24 -28.96
C VAL A 317 8.35 -9.80 -28.57
N ARG A 318 8.63 -9.55 -27.30
CA ARG A 318 9.06 -8.25 -26.78
C ARG A 318 9.98 -8.45 -25.59
N GLU A 319 11.01 -7.63 -25.48
CA GLU A 319 11.91 -7.58 -24.33
C GLU A 319 12.47 -6.18 -24.19
N ASN A 320 12.14 -5.51 -23.10
CA ASN A 320 12.63 -4.18 -22.77
C ASN A 320 12.58 -3.95 -21.24
N ASP A 321 12.78 -2.71 -20.81
CA ASP A 321 12.76 -2.29 -19.41
C ASP A 321 11.37 -2.31 -18.73
N CYS A 322 10.31 -2.47 -19.51
CA CYS A 322 8.92 -2.46 -19.04
C CYS A 322 8.31 -3.85 -18.97
N LEU A 323 8.55 -4.67 -20.01
CA LEU A 323 8.00 -6.03 -20.08
C LEU A 323 8.89 -7.00 -20.86
N ILE A 324 8.73 -8.29 -20.55
CA ILE A 324 9.23 -9.42 -21.33
C ILE A 324 8.05 -10.31 -21.69
N ALA A 325 7.80 -10.53 -22.99
CA ALA A 325 6.64 -11.26 -23.47
C ALA A 325 7.02 -12.44 -24.36
N PHE A 326 6.35 -13.57 -24.11
CA PHE A 326 6.48 -14.80 -24.88
C PHE A 326 5.17 -15.15 -25.56
N ASP A 327 5.23 -15.52 -26.86
CA ASP A 327 4.11 -16.07 -27.61
C ASP A 327 4.03 -17.59 -27.35
N LEU A 328 2.96 -18.04 -26.73
CA LEU A 328 2.78 -19.43 -26.32
C LEU A 328 2.02 -20.28 -27.37
N ARG A 329 1.54 -19.66 -28.46
CA ARG A 329 0.69 -20.32 -29.49
C ARG A 329 1.46 -21.35 -30.32
N ALA A 330 2.70 -21.04 -30.67
CA ALA A 330 3.55 -21.92 -31.46
C ALA A 330 4.88 -22.18 -30.76
N GLU A 331 5.24 -23.45 -30.67
CA GLU A 331 6.58 -23.85 -30.21
C GLU A 331 7.63 -23.57 -31.29
N LYS A 332 8.83 -23.19 -30.88
CA LYS A 332 9.97 -23.05 -31.78
C LYS A 332 10.25 -24.42 -32.43
N GLN A 333 10.35 -24.44 -33.74
CA GLN A 333 10.85 -25.63 -34.43
C GLN A 333 12.28 -25.91 -33.93
N ALA A 334 12.54 -27.14 -33.48
CA ALA A 334 13.89 -27.54 -33.15
C ALA A 334 14.75 -27.36 -34.40
N VAL A 335 15.72 -26.46 -34.33
CA VAL A 335 16.76 -26.38 -35.35
C VAL A 335 17.52 -27.71 -35.27
N ARG A 336 17.31 -28.56 -36.28
CA ARG A 336 18.03 -29.84 -36.43
C ARG A 336 19.49 -29.60 -36.79
#